data_dfb37b86fe3d2242a5db374dae629407
#
_entry.id   dfb37b86fe3d2242a5db374dae629407
#
_cell.length_a   1.000
_cell.length_b   1.000
_cell.length_c   1.000
_cell.angle_alpha   90.00
_cell.angle_beta   90.00
_cell.angle_gamma   90.00
#
_symmetry.space_group_name_H-M   'P 1'
#
loop_
_entity.id
_entity.type
_entity.pdbx_description
1 polymer ?
#
loop_
_entity_poly.entity_id
_entity_poly.type
_entity_poly.pdbx_seq_one_letter_code
_entity_poly.pdbx_strand_id
1 'polypeptide(L)'
;MINNEYLYHFTSSENLIRILETMSLKLSDFKKLNDLNENNIPHYYFINGRRLAQTKNYIKNHCKILCFSQDYLYKHRLLSGINHPRMWAQYAQNSTGACIIINENLFLKQNENILKTTFYKIENIEYTDKLYNISKPNPIYSSPEELLKCHYKDIFYKKHIDWEQEHERRLFILNIPEIQFLSIKNCILYICLGSNFNKYDKLRETIHKLESKCFNQDNHL
;
A
#
# COMPACT_ATOMS: atom_id res chain seq x y z
N MET A 1 1.60 20.51 -9.37
CA MET A 1 1.90 19.14 -8.92
C MET A 1 1.32 18.99 -7.52
N ILE A 2 0.53 17.95 -7.28
CA ILE A 2 0.05 17.64 -5.91
C ILE A 2 1.29 17.22 -5.14
N ASN A 3 1.55 17.88 -4.01
CA ASN A 3 2.63 17.48 -3.12
C ASN A 3 2.14 16.25 -2.34
N ASN A 4 2.58 15.06 -2.73
CA ASN A 4 2.18 13.80 -2.09
C ASN A 4 2.92 13.61 -0.77
N GLU A 5 2.68 14.52 0.18
CA GLU A 5 3.29 14.45 1.51
C GLU A 5 2.55 13.49 2.44
N TYR A 6 1.25 13.25 2.17
CA TYR A 6 0.37 12.49 3.05
C TYR A 6 -0.10 11.19 2.39
N LEU A 7 -0.01 10.12 3.15
CA LEU A 7 -0.53 8.79 2.84
C LEU A 7 -1.71 8.49 3.77
N TYR A 8 -2.84 8.08 3.22
CA TYR A 8 -4.07 7.78 3.95
C TYR A 8 -4.33 6.28 3.96
N HIS A 9 -4.18 5.64 5.14
CA HIS A 9 -4.41 4.22 5.31
C HIS A 9 -5.73 3.97 6.04
N PHE A 10 -6.76 3.60 5.28
CA PHE A 10 -8.06 3.21 5.83
C PHE A 10 -8.02 1.78 6.34
N THR A 11 -8.60 1.55 7.52
CA THR A 11 -8.52 0.25 8.17
C THR A 11 -9.70 -0.01 9.11
N SER A 12 -9.94 -1.27 9.44
CA SER A 12 -10.95 -1.64 10.44
C SER A 12 -10.52 -1.22 11.85
N SER A 13 -11.48 -1.13 12.77
CA SER A 13 -11.20 -0.83 14.18
C SER A 13 -10.29 -1.87 14.83
N GLU A 14 -10.45 -3.15 14.50
CA GLU A 14 -9.59 -4.23 14.99
C GLU A 14 -8.16 -4.10 14.49
N ASN A 15 -8.00 -3.80 13.20
CA ASN A 15 -6.67 -3.62 12.61
C ASN A 15 -6.01 -2.34 13.09
N LEU A 16 -6.77 -1.26 13.34
CA LEU A 16 -6.23 -0.05 13.96
C LEU A 16 -5.51 -0.39 15.28
N ILE A 17 -6.17 -1.13 16.17
CA ILE A 17 -5.59 -1.54 17.45
C ILE A 17 -4.29 -2.33 17.24
N ARG A 18 -4.30 -3.33 16.35
CA ARG A 18 -3.10 -4.14 16.05
C ARG A 18 -1.96 -3.30 15.45
N ILE A 19 -2.30 -2.36 14.56
CA ILE A 19 -1.33 -1.45 13.95
C ILE A 19 -0.67 -0.58 15.03
N LEU A 20 -1.45 -0.04 15.96
CA LEU A 20 -0.93 0.77 17.06
C LEU A 20 -0.08 -0.05 18.04
N GLU A 21 -0.52 -1.27 18.41
CA GLU A 21 0.23 -2.17 19.29
C GLU A 21 1.61 -2.53 18.73
N THR A 22 1.70 -2.67 17.40
CA THR A 22 2.95 -3.06 16.70
C THR A 22 3.69 -1.90 16.06
N MET A 23 3.06 -0.72 15.96
CA MET A 23 3.55 0.45 15.23
C MET A 23 4.02 0.08 13.82
N SER A 24 3.26 -0.78 13.14
CA SER A 24 3.64 -1.28 11.80
C SER A 24 2.44 -1.56 10.91
N LEU A 25 2.63 -1.44 9.60
CA LEU A 25 1.68 -1.82 8.57
C LEU A 25 2.09 -3.14 7.93
N LYS A 26 1.11 -4.02 7.75
CA LYS A 26 1.31 -5.31 7.11
C LYS A 26 1.37 -5.14 5.60
N LEU A 27 2.41 -5.70 4.99
CA LEU A 27 2.51 -5.83 3.54
C LEU A 27 1.53 -6.90 3.03
N SER A 28 0.80 -6.59 1.99
CA SER A 28 -0.11 -7.52 1.34
C SER A 28 0.59 -8.29 0.24
N ASP A 29 0.20 -9.56 0.08
CA ASP A 29 0.56 -10.32 -1.11
C ASP A 29 -0.21 -9.75 -2.31
N PHE A 30 0.45 -9.62 -3.44
CA PHE A 30 -0.16 -9.08 -4.66
C PHE A 30 -1.45 -9.80 -5.07
N LYS A 31 -1.58 -11.08 -4.77
CA LYS A 31 -2.79 -11.88 -5.05
C LYS A 31 -4.05 -11.49 -4.27
N LYS A 32 -3.90 -10.74 -3.18
CA LYS A 32 -5.01 -10.38 -2.29
C LYS A 32 -5.65 -9.04 -2.64
N LEU A 33 -5.30 -8.49 -3.81
CA LEU A 33 -5.89 -7.26 -4.29
C LEU A 33 -7.34 -7.46 -4.72
N ASN A 34 -8.14 -6.42 -4.58
CA ASN A 34 -9.57 -6.45 -4.86
C ASN A 34 -9.89 -6.45 -6.36
N ASP A 35 -9.01 -5.93 -7.20
CA ASP A 35 -9.20 -5.94 -8.64
C ASP A 35 -8.74 -7.28 -9.23
N LEU A 36 -9.68 -8.03 -9.79
CA LEU A 36 -9.41 -9.31 -10.46
C LEU A 36 -8.43 -9.16 -11.64
N ASN A 37 -8.39 -7.97 -12.26
CA ASN A 37 -7.52 -7.69 -13.39
C ASN A 37 -6.05 -7.51 -12.98
N GLU A 38 -5.79 -7.03 -11.77
CA GLU A 38 -4.42 -6.90 -11.24
C GLU A 38 -3.69 -8.25 -11.14
N ASN A 39 -4.44 -9.35 -11.02
CA ASN A 39 -3.86 -10.71 -11.01
C ASN A 39 -3.56 -11.27 -12.41
N ASN A 40 -3.96 -10.59 -13.46
CA ASN A 40 -3.76 -11.02 -14.84
C ASN A 40 -2.47 -10.44 -15.39
N ILE A 41 -1.36 -11.16 -15.17
CA ILE A 41 -0.11 -10.86 -15.87
C ILE A 41 -0.31 -11.14 -17.35
N PRO A 42 -0.12 -10.17 -18.23
CA PRO A 42 -0.38 -10.34 -19.64
C PRO A 42 0.42 -11.49 -20.26
N HIS A 43 -0.24 -12.35 -20.99
CA HIS A 43 0.35 -13.54 -21.61
C HIS A 43 1.47 -13.23 -22.63
N TYR A 44 1.48 -12.02 -23.19
CA TYR A 44 2.43 -11.61 -24.21
C TYR A 44 3.86 -11.35 -23.70
N TYR A 45 4.09 -11.26 -22.39
CA TYR A 45 5.44 -11.24 -21.85
C TYR A 45 6.15 -12.61 -21.95
N PHE A 46 5.47 -13.64 -22.46
CA PHE A 46 5.96 -15.00 -22.41
C PHE A 46 5.84 -15.70 -23.76
N ILE A 47 6.96 -16.19 -24.28
CA ILE A 47 7.02 -16.98 -25.50
C ILE A 47 6.44 -18.39 -25.26
N ASN A 48 6.40 -18.85 -24.00
CA ASN A 48 5.83 -20.16 -23.64
C ASN A 48 5.16 -20.16 -22.26
N GLY A 49 4.20 -21.08 -22.07
CA GLY A 49 3.41 -21.17 -20.84
C GLY A 49 4.21 -21.49 -19.56
N ARG A 50 5.39 -22.11 -19.67
CA ARG A 50 6.27 -22.41 -18.51
C ARG A 50 6.79 -21.14 -17.89
N ARG A 51 7.23 -20.18 -18.68
CA ARG A 51 7.72 -18.88 -18.18
C ARG A 51 6.62 -18.09 -17.49
N LEU A 52 5.40 -18.13 -18.00
CA LEU A 52 4.24 -17.50 -17.35
C LEU A 52 4.01 -18.09 -15.96
N ALA A 53 3.98 -19.42 -15.83
CA ALA A 53 3.78 -20.08 -14.55
C ALA A 53 4.90 -19.78 -13.55
N GLN A 54 6.16 -19.75 -14.01
CA GLN A 54 7.32 -19.36 -13.19
C GLN A 54 7.20 -17.94 -12.68
N THR A 55 6.84 -16.98 -13.55
CA THR A 55 6.69 -15.58 -13.15
C THR A 55 5.52 -15.37 -12.19
N LYS A 56 4.37 -16.03 -12.41
CA LYS A 56 3.26 -16.00 -11.46
C LYS A 56 3.67 -16.53 -10.08
N ASN A 57 4.43 -17.61 -10.04
CA ASN A 57 4.95 -18.16 -8.79
C ASN A 57 5.98 -17.24 -8.14
N TYR A 58 6.85 -16.63 -8.95
CA TYR A 58 7.84 -15.67 -8.48
C TYR A 58 7.15 -14.43 -7.86
N ILE A 59 6.16 -13.83 -8.52
CA ILE A 59 5.37 -12.72 -7.98
C ILE A 59 4.74 -13.09 -6.64
N LYS A 60 4.15 -14.28 -6.58
CA LYS A 60 3.51 -14.77 -5.34
C LYS A 60 4.45 -14.75 -4.15
N ASN A 61 5.69 -15.13 -4.37
CA ASN A 61 6.64 -15.36 -3.30
C ASN A 61 7.54 -14.15 -3.01
N HIS A 62 7.73 -13.24 -3.98
CA HIS A 62 8.73 -12.17 -3.92
C HIS A 62 8.17 -10.76 -4.05
N CYS A 63 6.88 -10.61 -4.31
CA CYS A 63 6.26 -9.30 -4.46
C CYS A 63 5.33 -8.98 -3.29
N LYS A 64 5.52 -7.82 -2.71
CA LYS A 64 4.68 -7.29 -1.65
C LYS A 64 4.23 -5.88 -2.01
N ILE A 65 3.06 -5.50 -1.52
CA ILE A 65 2.49 -4.17 -1.73
C ILE A 65 1.92 -3.60 -0.45
N LEU A 66 1.85 -2.28 -0.42
CA LEU A 66 1.11 -1.52 0.57
C LEU A 66 0.39 -0.38 -0.14
N CYS A 67 -0.93 -0.31 0.03
CA CYS A 67 -1.80 0.63 -0.67
C CYS A 67 -2.25 1.72 0.30
N PHE A 68 -2.24 2.95 -0.21
CA PHE A 68 -2.71 4.14 0.46
C PHE A 68 -3.63 4.91 -0.48
N SER A 69 -4.51 5.73 0.05
CA SER A 69 -5.13 6.80 -0.70
C SER A 69 -4.27 8.08 -0.55
N GLN A 70 -4.49 9.06 -1.42
CA GLN A 70 -3.77 10.35 -1.41
C GLN A 70 -4.72 11.51 -1.62
N ASP A 71 -4.21 12.74 -1.45
CA ASP A 71 -4.93 13.94 -1.84
C ASP A 71 -5.17 13.95 -3.35
N TYR A 72 -6.29 14.54 -3.78
CA TYR A 72 -6.69 14.51 -5.18
C TYR A 72 -7.35 15.81 -5.63
N LEU A 73 -7.29 16.04 -6.94
CA LEU A 73 -7.98 17.19 -7.56
C LEU A 73 -9.39 16.79 -8.01
N TYR A 74 -10.37 17.52 -7.54
CA TYR A 74 -11.74 17.42 -8.01
C TYR A 74 -12.25 18.80 -8.43
N LYS A 75 -12.61 18.95 -9.71
CA LYS A 75 -13.09 20.24 -10.27
C LYS A 75 -12.18 21.42 -9.88
N HIS A 76 -10.86 21.24 -10.06
CA HIS A 76 -9.80 22.21 -9.75
C HIS A 76 -9.62 22.54 -8.25
N ARG A 77 -10.25 21.81 -7.35
CA ARG A 77 -10.04 21.92 -5.90
C ARG A 77 -9.24 20.74 -5.39
N LEU A 78 -8.24 21.03 -4.58
CA LEU A 78 -7.51 19.98 -3.87
C LEU A 78 -8.38 19.48 -2.70
N LEU A 79 -8.70 18.21 -2.71
CA LEU A 79 -9.40 17.53 -1.64
C LEU A 79 -8.45 16.61 -0.90
N SER A 80 -8.60 16.57 0.41
CA SER A 80 -7.84 15.66 1.25
C SER A 80 -8.26 14.21 1.02
N GLY A 81 -7.29 13.30 1.00
CA GLY A 81 -7.52 11.87 0.86
C GLY A 81 -8.44 11.26 1.92
N ILE A 82 -8.66 11.96 3.04
CA ILE A 82 -9.64 11.53 4.04
C ILE A 82 -11.09 11.69 3.56
N ASN A 83 -11.35 12.57 2.59
CA ASN A 83 -12.69 12.88 2.07
C ASN A 83 -13.14 11.89 0.99
N HIS A 84 -12.80 10.61 1.11
CA HIS A 84 -13.20 9.54 0.21
C HIS A 84 -14.32 8.67 0.82
N PRO A 85 -15.61 8.92 0.54
CA PRO A 85 -16.71 8.12 1.11
C PRO A 85 -16.59 6.64 0.79
N ARG A 86 -16.10 6.31 -0.42
CA ARG A 86 -15.87 4.92 -0.84
C ARG A 86 -14.82 4.23 0.03
N MET A 87 -13.73 4.93 0.38
CA MET A 87 -12.68 4.37 1.24
C MET A 87 -13.19 4.10 2.65
N TRP A 88 -14.02 4.99 3.19
CA TRP A 88 -14.69 4.78 4.47
C TRP A 88 -15.65 3.58 4.44
N ALA A 89 -16.38 3.38 3.35
CA ALA A 89 -17.29 2.26 3.20
C ALA A 89 -16.55 0.93 3.05
N GLN A 90 -15.58 0.85 2.14
CA GLN A 90 -14.94 -0.42 1.76
C GLN A 90 -13.82 -0.84 2.72
N TYR A 91 -12.96 0.10 3.14
CA TYR A 91 -11.73 -0.21 3.88
C TYR A 91 -11.81 0.13 5.36
N ALA A 92 -12.72 1.03 5.76
CA ALA A 92 -12.98 1.37 7.15
C ALA A 92 -14.31 0.79 7.66
N GLN A 93 -14.78 -0.34 7.10
CA GLN A 93 -15.96 -1.08 7.53
C GLN A 93 -17.19 -0.19 7.75
N ASN A 94 -17.65 0.53 6.70
CA ASN A 94 -18.78 1.46 6.78
C ASN A 94 -18.62 2.49 7.92
N SER A 95 -17.43 3.10 8.00
CA SER A 95 -17.09 4.14 8.98
C SER A 95 -17.08 3.68 10.45
N THR A 96 -16.98 2.37 10.71
CA THR A 96 -16.71 1.84 12.06
C THR A 96 -15.22 1.73 12.36
N GLY A 97 -14.38 1.88 11.36
CA GLY A 97 -12.91 1.84 11.43
C GLY A 97 -12.29 3.22 11.53
N ALA A 98 -11.07 3.36 10.99
CA ALA A 98 -10.29 4.57 11.05
C ALA A 98 -9.48 4.81 9.76
N CYS A 99 -8.97 6.04 9.64
CA CYS A 99 -7.95 6.42 8.66
C CYS A 99 -6.70 6.90 9.41
N ILE A 100 -5.56 6.26 9.15
CA ILE A 100 -4.25 6.66 9.67
C ILE A 100 -3.59 7.53 8.61
N ILE A 101 -3.20 8.74 8.98
CA ILE A 101 -2.51 9.69 8.10
C ILE A 101 -1.04 9.67 8.44
N ILE A 102 -0.22 9.35 7.44
CA ILE A 102 1.22 9.10 7.56
C ILE A 102 1.98 10.09 6.68
N ASN A 103 3.08 10.64 7.17
CA ASN A 103 4.01 11.38 6.33
C ASN A 103 4.85 10.41 5.49
N GLU A 104 4.80 10.55 4.15
CA GLU A 104 5.51 9.66 3.22
C GLU A 104 7.02 9.68 3.41
N ASN A 105 7.61 10.88 3.55
CA ASN A 105 9.06 11.02 3.68
C ASN A 105 9.59 10.38 4.97
N LEU A 106 8.88 10.60 6.08
CA LEU A 106 9.22 9.97 7.35
C LEU A 106 9.07 8.45 7.28
N PHE A 107 8.01 7.96 6.63
CA PHE A 107 7.77 6.53 6.44
C PHE A 107 8.88 5.85 5.61
N LEU A 108 9.29 6.46 4.51
CA LEU A 108 10.39 5.94 3.69
C LEU A 108 11.71 5.97 4.46
N LYS A 109 12.01 7.06 5.18
CA LYS A 109 13.20 7.18 6.02
C LYS A 109 13.22 6.14 7.15
N GLN A 110 12.09 5.94 7.84
CA GLN A 110 11.95 4.95 8.92
C GLN A 110 12.25 3.52 8.45
N ASN A 111 11.97 3.20 7.18
CA ASN A 111 12.14 1.87 6.61
C ASN A 111 13.35 1.79 5.64
N GLU A 112 14.21 2.79 5.62
CA GLU A 112 15.29 2.92 4.65
C GLU A 112 16.22 1.70 4.62
N ASN A 113 16.59 1.16 5.77
CA ASN A 113 17.47 0.01 5.87
C ASN A 113 16.89 -1.23 5.18
N ILE A 114 15.58 -1.41 5.26
CA ILE A 114 14.87 -2.50 4.58
C ILE A 114 14.76 -2.19 3.09
N LEU A 115 14.30 -1.00 2.75
CA LEU A 115 14.01 -0.61 1.37
C LEU A 115 15.27 -0.56 0.50
N LYS A 116 16.42 -0.13 1.04
CA LYS A 116 17.70 -0.12 0.31
C LYS A 116 18.18 -1.49 -0.14
N THR A 117 17.79 -2.57 0.53
CA THR A 117 18.18 -3.94 0.18
C THR A 117 17.28 -4.56 -0.89
N THR A 118 16.30 -3.82 -1.39
CA THR A 118 15.25 -4.32 -2.28
C THR A 118 15.04 -3.41 -3.48
N PHE A 119 14.41 -3.94 -4.51
CA PHE A 119 13.84 -3.08 -5.53
C PHE A 119 12.46 -2.63 -5.06
N TYR A 120 12.28 -1.35 -4.81
CA TYR A 120 10.98 -0.79 -4.44
C TYR A 120 10.62 0.44 -5.28
N LYS A 121 9.35 0.72 -5.37
CA LYS A 121 8.77 1.93 -5.94
C LYS A 121 7.58 2.37 -5.11
N ILE A 122 7.39 3.68 -4.98
CA ILE A 122 6.16 4.28 -4.47
C ILE A 122 5.66 5.28 -5.50
N GLU A 123 4.55 4.95 -6.15
CA GLU A 123 4.00 5.74 -7.26
C GLU A 123 2.47 5.72 -7.21
N ASN A 124 1.84 6.61 -7.96
CA ASN A 124 0.39 6.65 -8.12
C ASN A 124 -0.04 5.57 -9.10
N ILE A 125 -1.22 5.00 -8.86
CA ILE A 125 -1.86 4.11 -9.82
C ILE A 125 -2.33 4.90 -11.05
N GLU A 126 -2.06 4.35 -12.22
CA GLU A 126 -2.63 4.78 -13.49
C GLU A 126 -3.96 4.05 -13.71
N TYR A 127 -5.05 4.81 -13.83
CA TYR A 127 -6.38 4.25 -14.09
C TYR A 127 -6.67 4.28 -15.57
N THR A 128 -7.11 3.15 -16.13
CA THR A 128 -7.31 3.00 -17.57
C THR A 128 -8.42 1.96 -17.86
N ASP A 129 -9.15 2.19 -18.95
CA ASP A 129 -10.05 1.19 -19.54
C ASP A 129 -9.31 0.16 -20.39
N LYS A 130 -8.05 0.47 -20.77
CA LYS A 130 -7.19 -0.35 -21.62
C LYS A 130 -6.03 -0.94 -20.83
N LEU A 131 -6.34 -1.86 -19.93
CA LEU A 131 -5.35 -2.45 -19.00
C LEU A 131 -4.14 -3.08 -19.70
N TYR A 132 -4.28 -3.49 -20.96
CA TYR A 132 -3.26 -4.23 -21.68
C TYR A 132 -3.21 -3.85 -23.17
N ASN A 133 -2.73 -2.65 -23.47
CA ASN A 133 -2.47 -2.29 -24.86
C ASN A 133 -0.98 -2.45 -25.16
N ILE A 134 -0.58 -3.58 -25.79
CA ILE A 134 0.81 -3.83 -26.11
C ILE A 134 0.98 -4.02 -27.60
N SER A 135 1.64 -3.05 -28.15
CA SER A 135 2.04 -2.99 -29.54
C SER A 135 3.56 -3.28 -29.78
N LYS A 136 4.28 -3.80 -28.77
CA LYS A 136 5.74 -4.00 -28.92
C LYS A 136 6.13 -5.47 -28.82
N PRO A 137 7.01 -5.97 -29.71
CA PRO A 137 7.56 -7.30 -29.63
C PRO A 137 8.34 -7.48 -28.31
N ASN A 138 8.22 -8.64 -27.70
CA ASN A 138 8.80 -8.95 -26.42
C ASN A 138 10.31 -9.04 -26.48
N PRO A 139 11.06 -8.28 -25.66
CA PRO A 139 12.44 -8.62 -25.39
C PRO A 139 12.53 -9.95 -24.64
N ILE A 140 13.61 -10.67 -24.90
CA ILE A 140 13.88 -11.91 -24.14
C ILE A 140 14.45 -11.53 -22.79
N TYR A 141 13.73 -11.83 -21.72
CA TYR A 141 14.22 -11.62 -20.35
C TYR A 141 14.93 -12.88 -19.82
N SER A 142 16.03 -12.71 -19.13
CA SER A 142 16.83 -13.79 -18.56
C SER A 142 16.13 -14.43 -17.35
N SER A 143 15.37 -13.63 -16.60
CA SER A 143 14.71 -14.06 -15.37
C SER A 143 13.35 -13.38 -15.16
N PRO A 144 12.46 -13.96 -14.30
CA PRO A 144 11.25 -13.28 -13.85
C PRO A 144 11.53 -11.94 -13.17
N GLU A 145 12.62 -11.84 -12.41
CA GLU A 145 13.02 -10.62 -11.72
C GLU A 145 13.32 -9.48 -12.68
N GLU A 146 14.10 -9.75 -13.72
CA GLU A 146 14.43 -8.77 -14.77
C GLU A 146 13.16 -8.27 -15.46
N LEU A 147 12.27 -9.17 -15.85
CA LEU A 147 10.98 -8.82 -16.44
C LEU A 147 10.17 -7.90 -15.52
N LEU A 148 10.08 -8.23 -14.22
CA LEU A 148 9.32 -7.43 -13.26
C LEU A 148 9.94 -6.04 -13.05
N LYS A 149 11.27 -5.94 -12.99
CA LYS A 149 11.96 -4.64 -12.88
C LYS A 149 11.76 -3.77 -14.11
N CYS A 150 11.68 -4.35 -15.30
CA CYS A 150 11.44 -3.61 -16.55
C CYS A 150 9.98 -3.19 -16.73
N HIS A 151 9.03 -4.00 -16.29
CA HIS A 151 7.60 -3.81 -16.54
C HIS A 151 6.77 -3.59 -15.27
N TYR A 152 7.38 -3.19 -14.17
CA TYR A 152 6.68 -3.00 -12.90
C TYR A 152 5.49 -2.04 -13.00
N LYS A 153 5.59 -0.99 -13.83
CA LYS A 153 4.48 -0.04 -14.04
C LYS A 153 3.27 -0.71 -14.67
N ASP A 154 3.49 -1.48 -15.73
CA ASP A 154 2.40 -2.15 -16.44
C ASP A 154 1.75 -3.25 -15.59
N ILE A 155 2.53 -3.91 -14.72
CA ILE A 155 2.07 -5.05 -13.94
C ILE A 155 1.46 -4.62 -12.60
N PHE A 156 2.05 -3.62 -11.92
CA PHE A 156 1.70 -3.29 -10.55
C PHE A 156 1.06 -1.91 -10.35
N TYR A 157 1.08 -1.05 -11.38
CA TYR A 157 0.61 0.34 -11.25
C TYR A 157 -0.50 0.71 -12.24
N LYS A 158 -1.17 -0.29 -12.83
CA LYS A 158 -2.38 -0.08 -13.64
C LYS A 158 -3.57 -0.73 -12.97
N LYS A 159 -4.69 -0.03 -12.99
CA LYS A 159 -5.96 -0.47 -12.43
C LYS A 159 -7.11 -0.06 -13.35
N HIS A 160 -8.21 -0.82 -13.34
CA HIS A 160 -9.37 -0.46 -14.13
C HIS A 160 -9.95 0.89 -13.69
N ILE A 161 -10.47 1.67 -14.63
CA ILE A 161 -11.00 3.03 -14.39
C ILE A 161 -12.11 3.07 -13.31
N ASP A 162 -12.86 2.00 -13.11
CA ASP A 162 -13.89 1.91 -12.07
C ASP A 162 -13.33 2.09 -10.64
N TRP A 163 -12.01 1.93 -10.47
CA TRP A 163 -11.32 2.11 -9.19
C TRP A 163 -10.70 3.49 -9.03
N GLU A 164 -10.84 4.40 -10.02
CA GLU A 164 -10.20 5.72 -10.00
C GLU A 164 -10.49 6.51 -8.72
N GLN A 165 -11.69 6.32 -8.16
CA GLN A 165 -12.11 6.98 -6.92
C GLN A 165 -11.28 6.60 -5.68
N GLU A 166 -10.39 5.61 -5.76
CA GLU A 166 -9.48 5.29 -4.66
C GLU A 166 -8.29 6.25 -4.57
N HIS A 167 -7.96 6.91 -5.68
CA HIS A 167 -6.78 7.78 -5.81
C HIS A 167 -5.55 7.13 -5.14
N GLU A 168 -5.29 5.88 -5.55
CA GLU A 168 -4.33 5.01 -4.88
C GLU A 168 -2.90 5.45 -5.13
N ARG A 169 -2.12 5.51 -4.04
CA ARG A 169 -0.67 5.57 -4.03
C ARG A 169 -0.14 4.27 -3.46
N ARG A 170 0.68 3.58 -4.22
CA ARG A 170 1.11 2.21 -3.93
C ARG A 170 2.60 2.14 -3.69
N LEU A 171 3.00 1.48 -2.60
CA LEU A 171 4.35 0.98 -2.41
C LEU A 171 4.40 -0.46 -2.93
N PHE A 172 5.29 -0.71 -3.87
CA PHE A 172 5.63 -2.03 -4.39
C PHE A 172 7.05 -2.39 -3.97
N ILE A 173 7.25 -3.63 -3.54
CA ILE A 173 8.54 -4.16 -3.12
C ILE A 173 8.77 -5.52 -3.76
N LEU A 174 9.95 -5.69 -4.35
CA LEU A 174 10.41 -6.92 -4.98
C LEU A 174 11.57 -7.52 -4.17
N ASN A 175 11.63 -8.86 -4.07
CA ASN A 175 12.69 -9.62 -3.42
C ASN A 175 12.73 -9.58 -1.88
N ILE A 176 11.56 -9.52 -1.21
CA ILE A 176 11.51 -9.67 0.25
C ILE A 176 10.53 -10.77 0.67
N PRO A 177 10.89 -12.05 0.61
CA PRO A 177 9.98 -13.09 1.07
C PRO A 177 9.72 -13.04 2.58
N GLU A 178 10.66 -12.56 3.39
CA GLU A 178 10.62 -12.61 4.86
C GLU A 178 9.95 -11.39 5.50
N ILE A 179 9.98 -10.23 4.85
CA ILE A 179 9.44 -9.01 5.44
C ILE A 179 7.92 -8.96 5.24
N GLN A 180 7.22 -8.97 6.35
CA GLN A 180 5.76 -8.93 6.40
C GLN A 180 5.22 -7.56 6.82
N PHE A 181 6.04 -6.72 7.46
CA PHE A 181 5.62 -5.47 8.06
C PHE A 181 6.63 -4.36 7.80
N LEU A 182 6.13 -3.12 7.66
CA LEU A 182 6.93 -1.90 7.66
C LEU A 182 6.53 -1.02 8.84
N SER A 183 7.54 -0.44 9.50
CA SER A 183 7.34 0.42 10.65
C SER A 183 6.69 1.75 10.28
N ILE A 184 5.75 2.19 11.10
CA ILE A 184 5.17 3.54 11.05
C ILE A 184 5.51 4.37 12.31
N LYS A 185 6.47 3.88 13.10
CA LYS A 185 6.94 4.59 14.29
C LYS A 185 7.45 5.98 13.88
N ASN A 186 6.97 7.02 14.56
CA ASN A 186 7.28 8.42 14.27
C ASN A 186 6.85 8.94 12.89
N CYS A 187 5.97 8.21 12.18
CA CYS A 187 5.47 8.61 10.87
C CYS A 187 4.01 9.04 10.89
N ILE A 188 3.26 8.68 11.93
CA ILE A 188 1.84 9.00 12.07
C ILE A 188 1.71 10.49 12.40
N LEU A 189 0.90 11.19 11.60
CA LEU A 189 0.52 12.58 11.84
C LEU A 189 -0.82 12.66 12.58
N TYR A 190 -1.81 11.91 12.10
CA TYR A 190 -3.17 11.92 12.65
C TYR A 190 -3.80 10.54 12.53
N ILE A 191 -4.78 10.29 13.40
CA ILE A 191 -5.70 9.16 13.31
C ILE A 191 -7.11 9.73 13.33
N CYS A 192 -7.84 9.55 12.23
CA CYS A 192 -9.22 9.96 12.12
C CYS A 192 -10.12 8.75 12.32
N LEU A 193 -11.00 8.82 13.30
CA LEU A 193 -11.97 7.77 13.59
C LEU A 193 -13.21 7.96 12.72
N GLY A 194 -13.76 6.87 12.23
CA GLY A 194 -15.03 6.90 11.50
C GLY A 194 -16.19 7.33 12.39
N SER A 195 -17.26 7.84 11.79
CA SER A 195 -18.44 8.36 12.52
C SER A 195 -19.12 7.29 13.40
N ASN A 196 -18.97 6.02 13.05
CA ASN A 196 -19.57 4.88 13.75
C ASN A 196 -18.53 4.06 14.53
N PHE A 197 -17.36 4.66 14.85
CA PHE A 197 -16.33 3.96 15.61
C PHE A 197 -16.83 3.59 17.02
N ASN A 198 -16.61 2.34 17.44
CA ASN A 198 -17.18 1.80 18.68
C ASN A 198 -16.16 1.10 19.62
N LYS A 199 -14.87 1.18 19.31
CA LYS A 199 -13.79 0.55 20.10
C LYS A 199 -13.00 1.56 20.96
N TYR A 200 -13.67 2.59 21.48
CA TYR A 200 -13.02 3.70 22.21
C TYR A 200 -12.24 3.24 23.44
N ASP A 201 -12.80 2.33 24.25
CA ASP A 201 -12.14 1.88 25.49
C ASP A 201 -10.83 1.13 25.16
N LYS A 202 -10.90 0.19 24.21
CA LYS A 202 -9.72 -0.54 23.77
C LYS A 202 -8.68 0.36 23.13
N LEU A 203 -9.09 1.39 22.40
CA LEU A 203 -8.17 2.39 21.82
C LEU A 203 -7.47 3.17 22.92
N ARG A 204 -8.18 3.64 23.96
CA ARG A 204 -7.59 4.33 25.12
C ARG A 204 -6.57 3.45 25.84
N GLU A 205 -6.91 2.20 26.14
CA GLU A 205 -5.98 1.25 26.75
C GLU A 205 -4.70 1.07 25.93
N THR A 206 -4.84 0.99 24.60
CA THR A 206 -3.70 0.84 23.69
C THR A 206 -2.82 2.08 23.72
N ILE A 207 -3.40 3.27 23.67
CA ILE A 207 -2.67 4.55 23.74
C ILE A 207 -1.91 4.66 25.09
N HIS A 208 -2.56 4.39 26.20
CA HIS A 208 -1.91 4.40 27.53
C HIS A 208 -0.72 3.44 27.63
N LYS A 209 -0.84 2.25 27.01
CA LYS A 209 0.30 1.30 26.95
C LYS A 209 1.45 1.81 26.11
N LEU A 210 1.18 2.56 25.05
CA LEU A 210 2.22 3.17 24.22
C LEU A 210 2.92 4.31 24.97
N GLU A 211 2.16 5.19 25.62
CA GLU A 211 2.71 6.29 26.44
C GLU A 211 3.61 5.77 27.56
N SER A 212 3.15 4.75 28.31
CA SER A 212 3.96 4.16 29.39
C SER A 212 5.25 3.49 28.90
N LYS A 213 5.28 2.94 27.69
CA LYS A 213 6.52 2.42 27.07
C LYS A 213 7.49 3.54 26.69
N CYS A 214 7.00 4.68 26.23
CA CYS A 214 7.86 5.84 25.90
C CYS A 214 8.50 6.42 27.17
N PHE A 215 7.73 6.63 28.24
CA PHE A 215 8.25 7.15 29.52
C PHE A 215 9.30 6.24 30.18
N ASN A 216 9.20 4.91 30.01
CA ASN A 216 10.17 3.98 30.57
C ASN A 216 11.47 3.90 29.74
N GLN A 217 11.49 4.34 28.50
CA GLN A 217 12.72 4.38 27.68
C GLN A 217 13.54 5.64 27.96
N ASP A 218 12.91 6.76 28.35
CA ASP A 218 13.60 8.02 28.67
C ASP A 218 14.24 8.02 30.07
N ASN A 219 13.87 7.06 30.94
CA ASN A 219 14.43 6.94 32.31
C ASN A 219 15.65 6.00 32.41
N HIS A 220 16.20 5.53 31.29
CA HIS A 220 17.39 4.67 31.22
C HIS A 220 18.57 5.31 30.47
N LEU A 221 18.58 6.66 30.38
CA LEU A 221 19.73 7.45 29.86
C LEU A 221 20.45 8.18 31.00
#